data_319dbb0eae57474e719ea9e5b6e4bbef
#
_entry.id   319dbb0eae57474e719ea9e5b6e4bbef
#
_cell.length_a   1.000
_cell.length_b   1.000
_cell.length_c   1.000
_cell.angle_alpha   90.00
_cell.angle_beta   90.00
_cell.angle_gamma   90.00
#
_symmetry.space_group_name_H-M   'P 1'
#
loop_
_entity.id
_entity.type
_entity.pdbx_description
1 polymer ?
#
loop_
_entity_poly.entity_id
_entity_poly.type
_entity_poly.pdbx_seq_one_letter_code
_entity_poly.pdbx_strand_id
1 'polypeptide(L)'
;MVFAWLAGFSILFTITLQGAESSRTSADGSAKKTYRNPLVPEVVMADPHVIRVDGKYYLYATTHTRGYDVFVSDDLVNWTNKGLAFDDPRRGAWAPDVFHNKRGDGKFYLYYTDSIAGTRPSGFDKQIGVAVGDGPAGPFTDKAVLATNAIDAHLFQDDDGKYYLYYVDLFQGFKIRAQPMSDPLTKSGDTTIVIRPTEAWEKISGEVTEGPFMLKRKDVYYLMYSGTGADSPNYGIGYATAKSPLGPFTKFAGNPIVQRGGKVLGPGHHCVIEGPDKKLWLVYHQKWDDGKNFKRFLAIDPLWFESRSDFLNNVPPRGLLRAKASRETDEPAP
;
A
#
# COMPACT_ATOMS: atom_id res chain seq x y z
N MET A 1 -53.05 48.72 -68.95
CA MET A 1 -54.47 48.79 -68.76
C MET A 1 -54.90 47.80 -67.70
N VAL A 2 -55.74 48.31 -66.81
CA VAL A 2 -56.56 47.61 -65.80
C VAL A 2 -55.85 47.23 -64.49
N PHE A 3 -56.19 48.07 -63.51
CA PHE A 3 -55.97 47.91 -62.07
C PHE A 3 -56.87 46.80 -61.48
N ALA A 4 -56.45 46.08 -60.45
CA ALA A 4 -57.26 45.45 -59.44
C ALA A 4 -56.65 45.54 -58.11
N TRP A 5 -57.29 46.21 -57.18
CA TRP A 5 -57.04 46.27 -55.74
C TRP A 5 -57.43 44.99 -55.03
N LEU A 6 -56.67 44.52 -54.05
CA LEU A 6 -57.18 43.62 -52.98
C LEU A 6 -56.62 44.06 -51.64
N ALA A 7 -57.56 44.36 -50.75
CA ALA A 7 -57.36 44.81 -49.41
C ALA A 7 -56.76 43.71 -48.50
N GLY A 8 -55.73 44.04 -47.72
CA GLY A 8 -55.19 43.16 -46.70
C GLY A 8 -55.84 43.38 -45.33
N PHE A 9 -56.36 42.33 -44.74
CA PHE A 9 -56.81 42.30 -43.35
C PHE A 9 -55.61 41.99 -42.47
N SER A 10 -55.20 42.93 -41.55
CA SER A 10 -54.24 42.68 -40.49
C SER A 10 -54.95 42.07 -39.29
N ILE A 11 -54.61 40.85 -38.96
CA ILE A 11 -54.97 40.23 -37.70
C ILE A 11 -53.84 40.39 -36.76
N LEU A 12 -54.01 41.23 -35.72
CA LEU A 12 -53.08 41.29 -34.57
C LEU A 12 -53.26 40.05 -33.73
N PHE A 13 -52.21 39.21 -33.67
CA PHE A 13 -52.07 38.20 -32.66
C PHE A 13 -51.22 38.75 -31.49
N THR A 14 -51.89 38.97 -30.37
CA THR A 14 -51.23 39.27 -29.10
C THR A 14 -50.65 37.95 -28.52
N ILE A 15 -49.34 37.79 -28.59
CA ILE A 15 -48.65 36.68 -27.91
C ILE A 15 -48.32 37.12 -26.48
N THR A 16 -49.06 36.56 -25.52
CA THR A 16 -48.74 36.62 -24.09
C THR A 16 -47.51 35.73 -23.84
N LEU A 17 -46.37 36.34 -23.57
CA LEU A 17 -45.19 35.66 -23.04
C LEU A 17 -45.47 35.24 -21.58
N GLN A 18 -45.80 33.99 -21.35
CA GLN A 18 -45.65 33.35 -20.05
C GLN A 18 -44.18 33.10 -19.81
N GLY A 19 -43.63 33.73 -18.77
CA GLY A 19 -42.29 33.52 -18.31
C GLY A 19 -42.11 32.08 -17.82
N ALA A 20 -41.31 31.31 -18.55
CA ALA A 20 -40.79 30.07 -18.04
C ALA A 20 -39.61 30.40 -17.08
N GLU A 21 -39.87 30.26 -15.80
CA GLU A 21 -38.80 30.19 -14.81
C GLU A 21 -37.91 29.00 -15.15
N SER A 22 -36.72 29.30 -15.69
CA SER A 22 -35.62 28.37 -15.84
C SER A 22 -35.13 28.02 -14.46
N SER A 23 -35.57 26.90 -13.91
CA SER A 23 -34.91 26.25 -12.80
C SER A 23 -33.51 25.83 -13.26
N ARG A 24 -32.50 26.63 -12.92
CA ARG A 24 -31.10 26.22 -13.01
C ARG A 24 -30.87 25.13 -11.99
N THR A 25 -31.10 23.89 -12.35
CA THR A 25 -30.47 22.75 -11.70
C THR A 25 -29.01 22.78 -12.12
N SER A 26 -28.15 23.19 -11.22
CA SER A 26 -26.72 22.97 -11.31
C SER A 26 -26.48 21.47 -11.26
N ALA A 27 -26.44 20.83 -12.43
CA ALA A 27 -25.95 19.48 -12.58
C ALA A 27 -24.42 19.51 -12.49
N ASP A 28 -23.90 19.63 -11.26
CA ASP A 28 -22.54 19.19 -10.95
C ASP A 28 -22.56 17.67 -10.76
N GLY A 29 -22.80 16.99 -11.86
CA GLY A 29 -22.74 15.54 -11.98
C GLY A 29 -21.38 15.10 -12.45
N SER A 30 -20.32 15.44 -11.72
CA SER A 30 -19.06 14.72 -11.89
C SER A 30 -19.32 13.28 -11.42
N ALA A 31 -19.44 12.35 -12.37
CA ALA A 31 -19.54 10.93 -12.05
C ALA A 31 -18.39 10.59 -11.10
N LYS A 32 -18.72 10.14 -9.89
CA LYS A 32 -17.69 9.72 -8.92
C LYS A 32 -16.85 8.66 -9.61
N LYS A 33 -15.54 8.92 -9.71
CA LYS A 33 -14.60 7.93 -10.23
C LYS A 33 -14.68 6.69 -9.35
N THR A 34 -14.73 5.53 -9.97
CA THR A 34 -14.74 4.23 -9.28
C THR A 34 -13.51 3.42 -9.67
N TYR A 35 -13.15 2.46 -8.84
CA TYR A 35 -12.15 1.45 -9.15
C TYR A 35 -12.70 0.05 -8.83
N ARG A 36 -12.03 -0.97 -9.35
CA ARG A 36 -12.34 -2.37 -9.10
C ARG A 36 -11.05 -3.17 -8.97
N ASN A 37 -10.91 -3.91 -7.88
CA ASN A 37 -9.82 -4.88 -7.75
C ASN A 37 -10.09 -6.15 -8.57
N PRO A 38 -9.11 -6.72 -9.29
CA PRO A 38 -7.70 -6.34 -9.41
C PRO A 38 -7.47 -5.09 -10.26
N LEU A 39 -6.43 -4.26 -9.92
CA LEU A 39 -6.13 -3.02 -10.64
C LEU A 39 -5.31 -3.22 -11.92
N VAL A 40 -4.40 -4.19 -11.94
CA VAL A 40 -3.49 -4.50 -13.06
C VAL A 40 -3.56 -6.00 -13.33
N PRO A 41 -4.71 -6.50 -13.84
CA PRO A 41 -5.00 -7.93 -13.88
C PRO A 41 -4.07 -8.72 -14.83
N GLU A 42 -3.44 -8.06 -15.77
CA GLU A 42 -2.50 -8.66 -16.72
C GLU A 42 -1.11 -8.94 -16.12
N VAL A 43 -0.81 -8.40 -14.95
CA VAL A 43 0.47 -8.59 -14.27
C VAL A 43 0.29 -9.36 -12.97
N VAL A 44 1.02 -10.46 -12.81
CA VAL A 44 1.17 -11.10 -11.49
C VAL A 44 1.97 -10.14 -10.62
N MET A 45 1.36 -9.64 -9.56
CA MET A 45 1.95 -8.60 -8.73
C MET A 45 1.72 -8.91 -7.26
N ALA A 46 2.80 -8.89 -6.50
CA ALA A 46 2.79 -9.16 -5.07
C ALA A 46 3.63 -8.13 -4.30
N ASP A 47 3.43 -8.07 -2.99
CA ASP A 47 4.26 -7.33 -2.06
C ASP A 47 4.46 -5.87 -2.51
N PRO A 48 3.37 -5.11 -2.76
CA PRO A 48 3.46 -3.78 -3.33
C PRO A 48 3.95 -2.76 -2.31
N HIS A 49 4.80 -1.84 -2.76
CA HIS A 49 5.18 -0.64 -2.03
C HIS A 49 4.99 0.60 -2.89
N VAL A 50 4.38 1.65 -2.34
CA VAL A 50 4.08 2.89 -3.06
C VAL A 50 4.64 4.09 -2.31
N ILE A 51 5.31 4.97 -3.04
CA ILE A 51 5.71 6.31 -2.56
C ILE A 51 5.04 7.39 -3.40
N ARG A 52 4.91 8.59 -2.82
CA ARG A 52 4.40 9.78 -3.52
C ARG A 52 5.49 10.84 -3.67
N VAL A 53 5.75 11.24 -4.90
CA VAL A 53 6.76 12.26 -5.25
C VAL A 53 6.14 13.21 -6.25
N ASP A 54 6.16 14.51 -5.95
CA ASP A 54 5.67 15.60 -6.82
C ASP A 54 4.27 15.36 -7.41
N GLY A 55 3.37 14.85 -6.54
CA GLY A 55 1.99 14.58 -6.89
C GLY A 55 1.73 13.25 -7.58
N LYS A 56 2.77 12.53 -8.04
CA LYS A 56 2.67 11.21 -8.68
C LYS A 56 2.96 10.09 -7.69
N TYR A 57 2.38 8.93 -7.95
CA TYR A 57 2.61 7.70 -7.20
C TYR A 57 3.55 6.78 -7.97
N TYR A 58 4.50 6.18 -7.27
CA TYR A 58 5.48 5.24 -7.81
C TYR A 58 5.33 3.92 -7.05
N LEU A 59 4.95 2.87 -7.77
CA LEU A 59 4.73 1.54 -7.24
C LEU A 59 5.87 0.62 -7.65
N TYR A 60 6.36 -0.13 -6.67
CA TYR A 60 7.32 -1.23 -6.84
C TYR A 60 6.67 -2.48 -6.27
N ALA A 61 6.94 -3.63 -6.86
CA ALA A 61 6.34 -4.89 -6.41
C ALA A 61 7.17 -6.10 -6.86
N THR A 62 6.90 -7.24 -6.24
CA THR A 62 7.36 -8.54 -6.75
C THR A 62 6.56 -8.90 -7.99
N THR A 63 7.12 -8.69 -9.17
CA THR A 63 6.52 -9.04 -10.47
C THR A 63 7.29 -10.14 -11.20
N HIS A 64 8.60 -10.18 -11.00
CA HIS A 64 9.52 -11.19 -11.57
C HIS A 64 10.79 -11.25 -10.71
N THR A 65 11.66 -12.24 -11.02
CA THR A 65 12.87 -12.49 -10.21
C THR A 65 14.07 -11.61 -10.56
N ARG A 66 13.98 -10.83 -11.64
CA ARG A 66 15.10 -10.05 -12.18
C ARG A 66 15.44 -8.79 -11.37
N GLY A 67 14.50 -8.29 -10.59
CA GLY A 67 14.59 -7.02 -9.89
C GLY A 67 13.22 -6.37 -9.79
N TYR A 68 13.15 -5.05 -9.89
CA TYR A 68 11.88 -4.35 -9.71
C TYR A 68 11.61 -3.36 -10.84
N ASP A 69 10.48 -3.55 -11.51
CA ASP A 69 9.88 -2.53 -12.35
C ASP A 69 9.28 -1.42 -11.50
N VAL A 70 9.22 -0.21 -12.05
CA VAL A 70 8.46 0.89 -11.47
C VAL A 70 7.22 1.18 -12.30
N PHE A 71 6.08 1.26 -11.63
CA PHE A 71 4.81 1.69 -12.22
C PHE A 71 4.47 3.08 -11.70
N VAL A 72 3.91 3.93 -12.56
CA VAL A 72 3.57 5.32 -12.21
C VAL A 72 2.08 5.57 -12.40
N SER A 73 1.47 6.27 -11.44
CA SER A 73 0.06 6.64 -11.44
C SER A 73 -0.13 8.08 -10.96
N ASP A 74 -1.18 8.73 -11.43
CA ASP A 74 -1.65 10.02 -10.91
C ASP A 74 -2.80 9.85 -9.89
N ASP A 75 -3.40 8.66 -9.81
CA ASP A 75 -4.67 8.45 -9.07
C ASP A 75 -4.73 7.15 -8.23
N LEU A 76 -3.64 6.38 -8.11
CA LEU A 76 -3.54 5.07 -7.45
C LEU A 76 -4.33 3.93 -8.15
N VAL A 77 -5.11 4.22 -9.17
CA VAL A 77 -5.96 3.26 -9.88
C VAL A 77 -5.35 2.86 -11.22
N ASN A 78 -4.93 3.85 -11.98
CA ASN A 78 -4.41 3.66 -13.34
C ASN A 78 -2.89 3.69 -13.32
N TRP A 79 -2.25 2.57 -13.62
CA TRP A 79 -0.82 2.39 -13.53
C TRP A 79 -0.16 2.20 -14.90
N THR A 80 0.98 2.84 -15.11
CA THR A 80 1.79 2.68 -16.32
C THR A 80 3.16 2.12 -15.94
N ASN A 81 3.54 0.97 -16.48
CA ASN A 81 4.90 0.42 -16.32
C ASN A 81 5.92 1.32 -17.03
N LYS A 82 6.94 1.76 -16.30
CA LYS A 82 8.05 2.57 -16.80
C LYS A 82 9.34 1.78 -17.00
N GLY A 83 9.29 0.48 -16.77
CA GLY A 83 10.42 -0.42 -16.92
C GLY A 83 11.21 -0.64 -15.65
N LEU A 84 12.36 -1.25 -15.79
CA LEU A 84 13.18 -1.74 -14.70
C LEU A 84 13.90 -0.60 -13.97
N ALA A 85 13.53 -0.38 -12.71
CA ALA A 85 14.17 0.58 -11.83
C ALA A 85 15.45 0.01 -11.16
N PHE A 86 15.45 -1.30 -10.89
CA PHE A 86 16.60 -2.02 -10.33
C PHE A 86 16.75 -3.40 -10.97
N ASP A 87 17.87 -3.63 -11.63
CA ASP A 87 18.25 -4.94 -12.21
C ASP A 87 19.18 -5.68 -11.24
N ASP A 88 18.70 -6.76 -10.65
CA ASP A 88 19.47 -7.58 -9.71
C ASP A 88 19.98 -8.86 -10.38
N PRO A 89 21.29 -9.05 -10.49
CA PRO A 89 21.87 -10.25 -11.11
C PRO A 89 21.62 -11.54 -10.31
N ARG A 90 21.27 -11.44 -9.03
CA ARG A 90 21.00 -12.59 -8.15
C ARG A 90 19.72 -13.33 -8.47
N ARG A 91 18.76 -12.66 -9.14
CA ARG A 91 17.55 -13.29 -9.70
C ARG A 91 16.59 -13.89 -8.68
N GLY A 92 16.54 -13.36 -7.48
CA GLY A 92 15.64 -13.84 -6.43
C GLY A 92 14.84 -12.71 -5.77
N ALA A 93 14.55 -11.63 -6.50
CA ALA A 93 13.92 -10.42 -6.01
C ALA A 93 12.51 -10.66 -5.44
N TRP A 94 12.28 -10.25 -4.18
CA TRP A 94 11.01 -10.23 -3.48
C TRP A 94 10.85 -8.92 -2.70
N ALA A 95 9.62 -8.52 -2.44
CA ALA A 95 9.20 -7.52 -1.47
C ALA A 95 10.09 -6.27 -1.39
N PRO A 96 9.97 -5.33 -2.34
CA PRO A 96 10.69 -4.07 -2.30
C PRO A 96 10.05 -3.09 -1.31
N ASP A 97 10.86 -2.20 -0.73
CA ASP A 97 10.44 -1.01 0.03
C ASP A 97 11.28 0.17 -0.43
N VAL A 98 10.67 1.29 -0.77
CA VAL A 98 11.40 2.48 -1.23
C VAL A 98 11.17 3.65 -0.28
N PHE A 99 12.25 4.13 0.30
CA PHE A 99 12.29 5.29 1.17
C PHE A 99 12.86 6.51 0.44
N HIS A 100 12.12 7.63 0.46
CA HIS A 100 12.61 8.92 -0.01
C HIS A 100 13.13 9.75 1.16
N ASN A 101 14.44 9.93 1.24
CA ASN A 101 15.11 10.67 2.33
C ASN A 101 14.97 12.19 2.17
N LYS A 102 13.73 12.69 2.16
CA LYS A 102 13.40 14.12 1.95
C LYS A 102 14.02 15.06 2.99
N ARG A 103 14.20 14.56 4.23
CA ARG A 103 14.76 15.35 5.33
C ARG A 103 16.27 15.24 5.46
N GLY A 104 16.90 14.43 4.59
CA GLY A 104 18.33 14.21 4.55
C GLY A 104 18.94 14.63 3.22
N ASP A 105 19.47 13.68 2.47
CA ASP A 105 20.20 13.91 1.21
C ASP A 105 19.34 14.00 -0.05
N GLY A 106 18.00 13.84 0.09
CA GLY A 106 17.05 13.87 -1.01
C GLY A 106 17.04 12.62 -1.89
N LYS A 107 17.85 11.61 -1.59
CA LYS A 107 17.96 10.38 -2.37
C LYS A 107 16.85 9.39 -2.08
N PHE A 108 16.75 8.40 -2.95
CA PHE A 108 15.83 7.27 -2.84
C PHE A 108 16.60 6.01 -2.49
N TYR A 109 16.09 5.29 -1.50
CA TYR A 109 16.68 4.07 -0.97
C TYR A 109 15.72 2.91 -1.20
N LEU A 110 16.07 2.01 -2.11
CA LEU A 110 15.33 0.78 -2.38
C LEU A 110 15.88 -0.33 -1.51
N TYR A 111 15.13 -0.72 -0.48
CA TYR A 111 15.39 -1.94 0.26
C TYR A 111 14.80 -3.11 -0.50
N TYR A 112 15.55 -4.18 -0.62
CA TYR A 112 15.14 -5.33 -1.41
C TYR A 112 15.45 -6.63 -0.67
N THR A 113 14.62 -7.63 -0.91
CA THR A 113 14.94 -9.02 -0.60
C THR A 113 15.48 -9.67 -1.86
N ASP A 114 16.63 -10.35 -1.78
CA ASP A 114 17.12 -11.17 -2.88
C ASP A 114 17.88 -12.40 -2.37
N SER A 115 18.27 -13.28 -3.27
CA SER A 115 19.03 -14.48 -2.94
C SER A 115 20.44 -14.14 -2.50
N ILE A 116 20.96 -14.88 -1.53
CA ILE A 116 22.39 -14.86 -1.20
C ILE A 116 23.15 -15.39 -2.42
N ALA A 117 24.23 -14.73 -2.81
CA ALA A 117 25.03 -15.11 -3.97
C ALA A 117 25.46 -16.58 -3.89
N GLY A 118 25.25 -17.33 -4.99
CA GLY A 118 25.54 -18.75 -5.08
C GLY A 118 24.47 -19.71 -4.55
N THR A 119 23.34 -19.18 -4.04
CA THR A 119 22.19 -19.99 -3.59
C THR A 119 21.11 -20.07 -4.67
N ARG A 120 20.05 -20.89 -4.43
CA ARG A 120 18.91 -20.97 -5.36
C ARG A 120 18.07 -19.71 -5.33
N PRO A 121 17.77 -19.08 -6.46
CA PRO A 121 16.88 -17.90 -6.49
C PRO A 121 15.50 -18.10 -5.89
N SER A 122 14.93 -19.28 -5.97
CA SER A 122 13.63 -19.64 -5.40
C SER A 122 13.67 -20.17 -3.96
N GLY A 123 14.86 -20.24 -3.32
CA GLY A 123 15.03 -20.73 -1.95
C GLY A 123 14.81 -19.64 -0.91
N PHE A 124 14.87 -20.06 0.36
CA PHE A 124 14.81 -19.17 1.52
C PHE A 124 16.19 -18.67 1.99
N ASP A 125 17.25 -18.95 1.22
CA ASP A 125 18.58 -18.36 1.45
C ASP A 125 18.57 -16.90 0.98
N LYS A 126 17.91 -16.06 1.75
CA LYS A 126 17.61 -14.66 1.40
C LYS A 126 18.46 -13.67 2.19
N GLN A 127 18.65 -12.52 1.61
CA GLN A 127 19.26 -11.35 2.25
C GLN A 127 18.47 -10.09 1.98
N ILE A 128 18.58 -9.14 2.86
CA ILE A 128 18.13 -7.77 2.65
C ILE A 128 19.32 -6.94 2.24
N GLY A 129 19.19 -6.28 1.11
CA GLY A 129 20.11 -5.25 0.65
C GLY A 129 19.45 -3.90 0.50
N VAL A 130 20.25 -2.91 0.20
CA VAL A 130 19.79 -1.55 -0.11
C VAL A 130 20.53 -1.02 -1.34
N ALA A 131 19.74 -0.49 -2.30
CA ALA A 131 20.21 0.19 -3.47
C ALA A 131 19.79 1.67 -3.43
N VAL A 132 20.55 2.55 -4.05
CA VAL A 132 20.36 4.01 -4.00
C VAL A 132 20.18 4.57 -5.41
N GLY A 133 19.20 5.47 -5.55
CA GLY A 133 18.92 6.21 -6.78
C GLY A 133 18.72 7.70 -6.52
N ASP A 134 18.91 8.51 -7.55
CA ASP A 134 18.71 9.98 -7.49
C ASP A 134 17.25 10.36 -7.80
N GLY A 135 16.44 9.41 -8.29
CA GLY A 135 15.02 9.62 -8.58
C GLY A 135 14.16 8.41 -8.26
N PRO A 136 12.83 8.59 -8.16
CA PRO A 136 11.91 7.51 -7.81
C PRO A 136 11.81 6.42 -8.89
N ALA A 137 12.13 6.72 -10.15
CA ALA A 137 12.13 5.72 -11.21
C ALA A 137 13.48 4.98 -11.36
N GLY A 138 14.45 5.25 -10.49
CA GLY A 138 15.80 4.72 -10.60
C GLY A 138 16.61 5.43 -11.71
N PRO A 139 17.68 4.80 -12.28
CA PRO A 139 18.14 3.47 -11.88
C PRO A 139 18.69 3.45 -10.45
N PHE A 140 18.41 2.36 -9.72
CA PHE A 140 19.00 2.13 -8.42
C PHE A 140 20.31 1.35 -8.54
N THR A 141 21.29 1.69 -7.72
CA THR A 141 22.60 1.04 -7.66
C THR A 141 22.77 0.37 -6.30
N ASP A 142 23.08 -0.91 -6.29
CA ASP A 142 23.35 -1.70 -5.08
C ASP A 142 24.46 -1.09 -4.21
N LYS A 143 24.25 -1.02 -2.91
CA LYS A 143 25.17 -0.36 -1.96
C LYS A 143 25.63 -1.25 -0.83
N ALA A 144 24.71 -1.97 -0.17
CA ALA A 144 25.04 -2.74 1.01
C ALA A 144 24.08 -3.91 1.23
N VAL A 145 24.57 -4.96 1.88
CA VAL A 145 23.76 -6.02 2.49
C VAL A 145 23.58 -5.69 3.96
N LEU A 146 22.33 -5.63 4.42
CA LEU A 146 21.98 -5.25 5.79
C LEU A 146 21.70 -6.45 6.69
N ALA A 147 21.11 -7.52 6.16
CA ALA A 147 20.83 -8.74 6.93
C ALA A 147 20.81 -9.95 6.02
N THR A 148 21.17 -11.13 6.56
CA THR A 148 21.07 -12.43 5.91
C THR A 148 20.02 -13.28 6.63
N ASN A 149 19.50 -14.33 5.96
CA ASN A 149 18.34 -15.10 6.42
C ASN A 149 17.15 -14.20 6.77
N ALA A 150 16.93 -13.19 5.94
CA ALA A 150 15.98 -12.13 6.19
C ALA A 150 15.24 -11.70 4.91
N ILE A 151 13.99 -11.25 5.07
CA ILE A 151 13.12 -10.77 3.99
C ILE A 151 12.33 -9.54 4.47
N ASP A 152 11.63 -8.88 3.56
CA ASP A 152 10.58 -7.89 3.82
C ASP A 152 11.08 -6.70 4.65
N ALA A 153 12.05 -5.99 4.15
CA ALA A 153 12.54 -4.78 4.81
C ALA A 153 11.56 -3.62 4.68
N HIS A 154 11.41 -2.83 5.75
CA HIS A 154 10.69 -1.56 5.76
C HIS A 154 11.45 -0.52 6.57
N LEU A 155 11.87 0.58 5.95
CA LEU A 155 12.52 1.68 6.66
C LEU A 155 11.50 2.72 7.10
N PHE A 156 11.50 3.01 8.40
CA PHE A 156 10.72 4.07 9.01
C PHE A 156 11.63 5.18 9.54
N GLN A 157 11.34 6.43 9.19
CA GLN A 157 11.97 7.60 9.82
C GLN A 157 10.98 8.25 10.78
N ASP A 158 11.36 8.35 12.05
CA ASP A 158 10.53 8.97 13.07
C ASP A 158 10.54 10.52 12.98
N ASP A 159 9.66 11.16 13.73
CA ASP A 159 9.54 12.63 13.75
C ASP A 159 10.80 13.32 14.28
N ASP A 160 11.56 12.65 15.17
CA ASP A 160 12.85 13.10 15.71
C ASP A 160 14.02 12.90 14.74
N GLY A 161 13.76 12.36 13.54
CA GLY A 161 14.74 12.13 12.50
C GLY A 161 15.47 10.79 12.57
N LYS A 162 15.27 10.00 13.63
CA LYS A 162 15.89 8.68 13.76
C LYS A 162 15.29 7.67 12.80
N TYR A 163 16.09 6.69 12.39
CA TYR A 163 15.70 5.64 11.45
C TYR A 163 15.61 4.29 12.14
N TYR A 164 14.64 3.50 11.71
CA TYR A 164 14.40 2.14 12.18
C TYR A 164 14.07 1.24 10.99
N LEU A 165 14.89 0.18 10.80
CA LEU A 165 14.64 -0.83 9.78
C LEU A 165 13.89 -2.00 10.42
N TYR A 166 12.65 -2.25 9.95
CA TYR A 166 11.91 -3.45 10.29
C TYR A 166 12.13 -4.49 9.21
N TYR A 167 12.29 -5.74 9.61
CA TYR A 167 12.45 -6.84 8.67
C TYR A 167 12.08 -8.18 9.30
N VAL A 168 11.85 -9.19 8.47
CA VAL A 168 11.55 -10.56 8.91
C VAL A 168 12.83 -11.37 9.03
N ASP A 169 13.07 -11.94 10.20
CA ASP A 169 14.09 -12.94 10.46
C ASP A 169 13.50 -14.33 10.22
N LEU A 170 14.08 -15.09 9.30
CA LEU A 170 13.62 -16.43 8.91
C LEU A 170 14.09 -17.54 9.85
N PHE A 171 15.02 -17.23 10.74
CA PHE A 171 15.58 -18.22 11.65
C PHE A 171 14.61 -18.60 12.78
N GLN A 172 14.24 -19.87 12.88
CA GLN A 172 13.27 -20.38 13.88
C GLN A 172 11.88 -19.72 13.83
N GLY A 173 11.29 -19.64 12.65
CA GLY A 173 10.00 -19.02 12.40
C GLY A 173 10.12 -17.53 12.01
N PHE A 174 9.13 -17.07 11.26
CA PHE A 174 9.12 -15.72 10.71
C PHE A 174 8.79 -14.70 11.79
N LYS A 175 9.80 -13.95 12.25
CA LYS A 175 9.68 -12.94 13.31
C LYS A 175 10.06 -11.57 12.78
N ILE A 176 9.31 -10.56 13.14
CA ILE A 176 9.68 -9.19 12.79
C ILE A 176 10.67 -8.65 13.82
N ARG A 177 11.78 -8.13 13.30
CA ARG A 177 12.80 -7.42 14.06
C ARG A 177 12.75 -5.92 13.75
N ALA A 178 13.19 -5.12 14.72
CA ALA A 178 13.47 -3.70 14.56
C ALA A 178 14.95 -3.46 14.81
N GLN A 179 15.63 -2.83 13.87
CA GLN A 179 17.04 -2.46 13.90
C GLN A 179 17.16 -0.94 13.89
N PRO A 180 17.69 -0.29 14.93
CA PRO A 180 18.04 1.13 14.85
C PRO A 180 19.07 1.37 13.75
N MET A 181 18.95 2.49 13.05
CA MET A 181 19.85 2.90 11.97
C MET A 181 20.39 4.30 12.26
N SER A 182 21.67 4.57 11.97
CA SER A 182 22.25 5.91 12.03
C SER A 182 21.92 6.75 10.81
N ASP A 183 21.78 6.08 9.68
CA ASP A 183 21.36 6.61 8.38
C ASP A 183 20.71 5.48 7.56
N PRO A 184 20.15 5.74 6.36
CA PRO A 184 19.50 4.69 5.58
C PRO A 184 20.36 3.50 5.15
N LEU A 185 21.70 3.58 5.28
CA LEU A 185 22.64 2.51 4.89
C LEU A 185 23.29 1.81 6.08
N THR A 186 23.28 2.42 7.26
CA THR A 186 24.16 2.01 8.36
C THR A 186 23.36 1.62 9.61
N LYS A 187 23.53 0.37 10.02
CA LYS A 187 22.93 -0.12 11.29
C LYS A 187 23.60 0.51 12.50
N SER A 188 22.81 0.76 13.54
CA SER A 188 23.30 1.23 14.85
C SER A 188 22.55 0.51 15.97
N GLY A 189 23.24 0.29 17.11
CA GLY A 189 22.63 -0.38 18.27
C GLY A 189 22.20 -1.83 18.03
N ASP A 190 21.49 -2.38 19.00
CA ASP A 190 21.05 -3.78 19.01
C ASP A 190 19.72 -3.99 18.30
N THR A 191 19.60 -5.11 17.61
CA THR A 191 18.37 -5.55 16.98
C THR A 191 17.42 -6.17 17.99
N THR A 192 16.14 -5.77 17.99
CA THR A 192 15.09 -6.27 18.87
C THR A 192 14.03 -7.04 18.11
N ILE A 193 13.57 -8.19 18.64
CA ILE A 193 12.38 -8.86 18.10
C ILE A 193 11.15 -8.12 18.63
N VAL A 194 10.32 -7.62 17.70
CA VAL A 194 9.14 -6.81 18.04
C VAL A 194 7.82 -7.55 17.84
N ILE A 195 7.74 -8.51 16.91
CA ILE A 195 6.57 -9.35 16.70
C ILE A 195 7.01 -10.81 16.50
N ARG A 196 6.25 -11.74 17.08
CA ARG A 196 6.35 -13.19 16.86
C ARG A 196 4.98 -13.75 16.50
N PRO A 197 4.88 -14.86 15.73
CA PRO A 197 3.61 -15.52 15.46
C PRO A 197 3.09 -16.23 16.73
N THR A 198 2.18 -15.57 17.46
CA THR A 198 1.58 -16.08 18.69
C THR A 198 0.09 -16.34 18.56
N GLU A 199 -0.61 -15.62 17.67
CA GLU A 199 -2.04 -15.70 17.47
C GLU A 199 -2.42 -16.88 16.54
N ALA A 200 -3.62 -17.42 16.69
CA ALA A 200 -4.09 -18.57 15.89
C ALA A 200 -4.14 -18.26 14.38
N TRP A 201 -4.56 -17.05 14.00
CA TRP A 201 -4.65 -16.62 12.60
C TRP A 201 -3.28 -16.51 11.92
N GLU A 202 -2.20 -16.33 12.67
CA GLU A 202 -0.82 -16.23 12.19
C GLU A 202 -0.20 -17.62 11.88
N LYS A 203 -0.91 -18.71 12.21
CA LYS A 203 -0.37 -20.09 12.21
C LYS A 203 -1.17 -21.07 11.36
N ILE A 204 -2.12 -20.60 10.54
CA ILE A 204 -3.02 -21.49 9.78
C ILE A 204 -2.25 -22.35 8.76
N SER A 205 -1.27 -21.76 8.05
CA SER A 205 -0.44 -22.48 7.07
C SER A 205 1.05 -22.22 7.27
N GLY A 206 1.47 -22.10 8.53
CA GLY A 206 2.84 -21.81 8.95
C GLY A 206 2.86 -20.74 10.03
N GLU A 207 3.86 -20.76 10.89
CA GLU A 207 4.08 -19.75 11.94
C GLU A 207 4.74 -18.51 11.32
N VAL A 208 3.92 -17.57 10.82
CA VAL A 208 4.41 -16.42 10.04
C VAL A 208 3.86 -15.11 10.57
N THR A 209 4.77 -14.16 10.77
CA THR A 209 4.51 -12.71 10.82
C THR A 209 5.50 -12.02 9.90
N GLU A 210 5.00 -11.35 8.84
CA GLU A 210 5.84 -10.78 7.79
C GLU A 210 5.23 -9.49 7.21
N GLY A 211 5.88 -8.88 6.19
CA GLY A 211 5.43 -7.66 5.54
C GLY A 211 5.22 -6.50 6.52
N PRO A 212 6.23 -6.12 7.35
CA PRO A 212 6.06 -5.05 8.32
C PRO A 212 5.87 -3.70 7.65
N PHE A 213 4.94 -2.90 8.17
CA PHE A 213 4.77 -1.50 7.79
C PHE A 213 4.46 -0.65 9.02
N MET A 214 5.19 0.44 9.23
CA MET A 214 5.04 1.29 10.39
C MET A 214 4.25 2.56 10.07
N LEU A 215 3.17 2.76 10.83
CA LEU A 215 2.46 4.03 10.89
C LEU A 215 2.65 4.67 12.26
N LYS A 216 2.85 5.98 12.28
CA LYS A 216 2.81 6.75 13.52
C LYS A 216 1.62 7.70 13.49
N ARG A 217 0.82 7.69 14.55
CA ARG A 217 -0.25 8.67 14.76
C ARG A 217 -0.15 9.25 16.17
N LYS A 218 0.14 10.54 16.24
CA LYS A 218 0.48 11.20 17.51
C LYS A 218 1.66 10.45 18.16
N ASP A 219 1.51 10.03 19.40
CA ASP A 219 2.50 9.32 20.21
C ASP A 219 2.33 7.78 20.20
N VAL A 220 1.58 7.24 19.23
CA VAL A 220 1.34 5.79 19.07
C VAL A 220 1.92 5.29 17.77
N TYR A 221 2.73 4.23 17.87
CA TYR A 221 3.27 3.47 16.76
C TYR A 221 2.36 2.28 16.46
N TYR A 222 1.96 2.15 15.20
CA TYR A 222 1.14 1.04 14.69
C TYR A 222 2.03 0.23 13.75
N LEU A 223 2.59 -0.88 14.24
CA LEU A 223 3.29 -1.83 13.39
C LEU A 223 2.26 -2.77 12.78
N MET A 224 1.95 -2.53 11.51
CA MET A 224 1.10 -3.41 10.71
C MET A 224 1.95 -4.56 10.15
N TYR A 225 1.33 -5.73 9.99
CA TYR A 225 2.01 -6.92 9.50
C TYR A 225 1.01 -7.92 8.91
N SER A 226 1.52 -8.89 8.19
CA SER A 226 0.72 -9.99 7.66
C SER A 226 1.00 -11.28 8.42
N GLY A 227 0.01 -12.15 8.51
CA GLY A 227 0.10 -13.42 9.24
C GLY A 227 -0.34 -14.62 8.43
N THR A 228 0.15 -15.78 8.82
CA THR A 228 0.16 -17.07 8.13
C THR A 228 0.97 -17.06 6.84
N GLY A 229 1.01 -18.11 6.03
CA GLY A 229 1.81 -18.15 4.79
C GLY A 229 1.14 -17.39 3.64
N ALA A 230 1.91 -16.62 2.87
CA ALA A 230 1.44 -15.86 1.70
C ALA A 230 0.92 -16.74 0.56
N ASP A 231 1.17 -18.05 0.59
CA ASP A 231 0.59 -19.06 -0.31
C ASP A 231 -0.83 -19.48 0.07
N SER A 232 -1.29 -19.07 1.26
CA SER A 232 -2.59 -19.45 1.84
C SER A 232 -3.69 -18.45 1.46
N PRO A 233 -4.91 -18.90 1.15
CA PRO A 233 -6.07 -18.02 1.01
C PRO A 233 -6.49 -17.35 2.34
N ASN A 234 -5.93 -17.78 3.47
CA ASN A 234 -6.17 -17.19 4.79
C ASN A 234 -5.10 -16.15 5.20
N TYR A 235 -4.16 -15.81 4.31
CA TYR A 235 -3.25 -14.70 4.54
C TYR A 235 -4.04 -13.45 4.91
N GLY A 236 -3.61 -12.70 5.90
CA GLY A 236 -4.37 -11.58 6.43
C GLY A 236 -3.48 -10.49 7.00
N ILE A 237 -4.04 -9.30 7.23
CA ILE A 237 -3.34 -8.15 7.79
C ILE A 237 -3.83 -7.87 9.20
N GLY A 238 -2.90 -7.71 10.14
CA GLY A 238 -3.15 -7.27 11.49
C GLY A 238 -2.21 -6.12 11.87
N TYR A 239 -2.30 -5.65 13.11
CA TYR A 239 -1.37 -4.68 13.66
C TYR A 239 -1.15 -4.87 15.15
N ALA A 240 -0.05 -4.29 15.63
CA ALA A 240 0.27 -4.14 17.04
C ALA A 240 0.62 -2.67 17.34
N THR A 241 0.46 -2.23 18.58
CA THR A 241 0.73 -0.85 18.99
C THR A 241 1.78 -0.76 20.07
N ALA A 242 2.56 0.33 20.06
CA ALA A 242 3.56 0.65 21.09
C ALA A 242 3.65 2.17 21.33
N LYS A 243 4.39 2.55 22.36
CA LYS A 243 4.79 3.95 22.66
C LYS A 243 6.23 4.24 22.18
N SER A 244 6.92 3.25 21.65
CA SER A 244 8.27 3.36 21.11
C SER A 244 8.37 2.56 19.81
N PRO A 245 9.17 2.99 18.82
CA PRO A 245 9.40 2.24 17.59
C PRO A 245 10.08 0.88 17.84
N LEU A 246 10.73 0.70 18.98
CA LEU A 246 11.34 -0.57 19.39
C LEU A 246 10.42 -1.42 20.28
N GLY A 247 9.18 -0.99 20.51
CA GLY A 247 8.21 -1.68 21.35
C GLY A 247 8.33 -1.33 22.85
N PRO A 248 7.81 -2.19 23.75
CA PRO A 248 7.12 -3.44 23.44
C PRO A 248 5.78 -3.22 22.73
N PHE A 249 5.50 -4.05 21.72
CA PHE A 249 4.26 -3.99 20.95
C PHE A 249 3.19 -4.91 21.55
N THR A 250 1.96 -4.40 21.60
CA THR A 250 0.77 -5.16 21.98
C THR A 250 -0.09 -5.36 20.75
N LYS A 251 -0.36 -6.61 20.36
CA LYS A 251 -1.23 -6.95 19.24
C LYS A 251 -2.66 -6.49 19.51
N PHE A 252 -3.33 -6.05 18.47
CA PHE A 252 -4.74 -5.71 18.56
C PHE A 252 -5.59 -6.98 18.70
N ALA A 253 -6.43 -7.04 19.72
CA ALA A 253 -7.24 -8.24 20.02
C ALA A 253 -8.28 -8.58 18.92
N GLY A 254 -8.58 -7.62 18.03
CA GLY A 254 -9.48 -7.84 16.89
C GLY A 254 -8.76 -8.16 15.58
N ASN A 255 -7.49 -8.57 15.61
CA ASN A 255 -6.77 -9.05 14.42
C ASN A 255 -7.34 -10.38 13.90
N PRO A 256 -7.25 -10.66 12.59
CA PRO A 256 -6.80 -9.74 11.53
C PRO A 256 -7.85 -8.68 11.17
N ILE A 257 -7.40 -7.47 10.80
CA ILE A 257 -8.29 -6.38 10.36
C ILE A 257 -8.67 -6.47 8.88
N VAL A 258 -7.88 -7.18 8.11
CA VAL A 258 -8.15 -7.56 6.71
C VAL A 258 -7.93 -9.05 6.59
N GLN A 259 -8.92 -9.77 6.08
CA GLN A 259 -8.89 -11.22 5.97
C GLN A 259 -9.72 -11.72 4.80
N ARG A 260 -9.61 -13.01 4.53
CA ARG A 260 -10.47 -13.73 3.57
C ARG A 260 -11.95 -13.47 3.86
N GLY A 261 -12.73 -13.20 2.81
CA GLY A 261 -14.19 -13.05 2.89
C GLY A 261 -14.83 -12.83 1.52
N GLY A 262 -15.95 -13.49 1.25
CA GLY A 262 -16.56 -13.45 -0.08
C GLY A 262 -15.58 -13.86 -1.17
N LYS A 263 -15.35 -12.99 -2.15
CA LYS A 263 -14.37 -13.21 -3.23
C LYS A 263 -12.93 -12.86 -2.84
N VAL A 264 -12.71 -12.15 -1.74
CA VAL A 264 -11.38 -11.78 -1.25
C VAL A 264 -10.64 -12.99 -0.72
N LEU A 265 -9.46 -13.26 -1.26
CA LEU A 265 -8.62 -14.41 -0.90
C LEU A 265 -7.19 -13.94 -0.60
N GLY A 266 -6.64 -14.35 0.53
CA GLY A 266 -5.27 -14.11 0.93
C GLY A 266 -4.82 -12.65 0.83
N PRO A 267 -5.57 -11.67 1.38
CA PRO A 267 -5.18 -10.27 1.35
C PRO A 267 -4.01 -10.04 2.29
N GLY A 268 -2.91 -9.45 1.79
CA GLY A 268 -1.77 -9.21 2.66
C GLY A 268 -0.61 -8.49 1.99
N HIS A 269 0.50 -8.40 2.72
CA HIS A 269 1.74 -7.71 2.36
C HIS A 269 1.46 -6.34 1.75
N HIS A 270 1.35 -5.35 2.58
CA HIS A 270 0.77 -4.05 2.26
C HIS A 270 1.73 -2.90 2.53
N CYS A 271 1.46 -1.78 1.91
CA CYS A 271 1.90 -0.47 2.37
C CYS A 271 0.68 0.46 2.55
N VAL A 272 0.90 1.60 3.17
CA VAL A 272 -0.14 2.63 3.35
C VAL A 272 0.32 3.93 2.73
N ILE A 273 -0.56 4.57 1.97
CA ILE A 273 -0.29 5.83 1.28
C ILE A 273 -1.46 6.81 1.43
N GLU A 274 -1.16 8.11 1.46
CA GLU A 274 -2.19 9.14 1.34
C GLU A 274 -2.60 9.28 -0.13
N GLY A 275 -3.88 9.08 -0.40
CA GLY A 275 -4.47 9.21 -1.73
C GLY A 275 -4.63 10.68 -2.18
N PRO A 276 -5.10 10.89 -3.42
CA PRO A 276 -5.46 12.21 -3.92
C PRO A 276 -6.56 12.89 -3.09
N ASP A 277 -7.44 12.10 -2.49
CA ASP A 277 -8.54 12.51 -1.61
C ASP A 277 -8.10 12.85 -0.18
N LYS A 278 -6.79 12.82 0.11
CA LYS A 278 -6.18 13.07 1.43
C LYS A 278 -6.54 12.05 2.51
N LYS A 279 -7.07 10.89 2.11
CA LYS A 279 -7.32 9.77 3.02
C LYS A 279 -6.22 8.74 2.90
N LEU A 280 -6.16 7.84 3.89
CA LEU A 280 -5.24 6.72 3.85
C LEU A 280 -5.81 5.59 3.01
N TRP A 281 -4.95 5.00 2.19
CA TRP A 281 -5.23 3.88 1.33
C TRP A 281 -4.27 2.74 1.63
N LEU A 282 -4.83 1.56 1.78
CA LEU A 282 -4.10 0.30 1.86
C LEU A 282 -3.81 -0.15 0.42
N VAL A 283 -2.55 -0.31 0.07
CA VAL A 283 -2.10 -0.92 -1.18
C VAL A 283 -1.51 -2.28 -0.82
N TYR A 284 -2.06 -3.36 -1.38
CA TYR A 284 -1.76 -4.71 -0.93
C TYR A 284 -1.97 -5.71 -2.07
N HIS A 285 -1.65 -6.98 -1.85
CA HIS A 285 -2.01 -8.01 -2.81
C HIS A 285 -3.16 -8.89 -2.34
N GLN A 286 -3.85 -9.51 -3.30
CA GLN A 286 -4.78 -10.64 -3.07
C GLN A 286 -4.37 -11.83 -3.93
N LYS A 287 -4.81 -13.02 -3.55
CA LYS A 287 -4.62 -14.24 -4.35
C LYS A 287 -5.68 -14.36 -5.43
N TRP A 288 -5.29 -14.91 -6.60
CA TRP A 288 -6.22 -15.20 -7.69
C TRP A 288 -7.22 -16.31 -7.35
N ASP A 289 -6.76 -17.34 -6.66
CA ASP A 289 -7.54 -18.53 -6.32
C ASP A 289 -7.24 -19.00 -4.89
N ASP A 290 -8.00 -19.98 -4.41
CA ASP A 290 -7.85 -20.56 -3.08
C ASP A 290 -6.80 -21.67 -3.00
N GLY A 291 -6.15 -22.02 -4.11
CA GLY A 291 -5.06 -22.99 -4.16
C GLY A 291 -3.83 -22.54 -3.39
N LYS A 292 -3.02 -23.49 -2.96
CA LYS A 292 -1.73 -23.22 -2.31
C LYS A 292 -0.68 -22.83 -3.35
N ASN A 293 -0.65 -21.54 -3.72
CA ASN A 293 0.25 -20.97 -4.73
C ASN A 293 0.52 -19.48 -4.47
N PHE A 294 1.43 -18.90 -5.25
CA PHE A 294 1.83 -17.49 -5.16
C PHE A 294 1.29 -16.61 -6.30
N LYS A 295 0.19 -16.99 -6.95
CA LYS A 295 -0.46 -16.14 -7.95
C LYS A 295 -1.24 -15.04 -7.25
N ARG A 296 -0.75 -13.82 -7.35
CA ARG A 296 -1.28 -12.64 -6.65
C ARG A 296 -1.49 -11.49 -7.62
N PHE A 297 -2.30 -10.53 -7.23
CA PHE A 297 -2.58 -9.30 -7.98
C PHE A 297 -2.65 -8.09 -7.05
N LEU A 298 -2.44 -6.91 -7.63
CA LEU A 298 -2.54 -5.63 -6.94
C LEU A 298 -3.99 -5.28 -6.58
N ALA A 299 -4.18 -4.85 -5.35
CA ALA A 299 -5.44 -4.32 -4.84
C ALA A 299 -5.21 -3.05 -4.01
N ILE A 300 -6.21 -2.17 -3.98
CA ILE A 300 -6.27 -1.03 -3.05
C ILE A 300 -7.61 -1.02 -2.34
N ASP A 301 -7.64 -0.53 -1.11
CA ASP A 301 -8.88 -0.26 -0.37
C ASP A 301 -8.66 0.81 0.70
N PRO A 302 -9.73 1.49 1.17
CA PRO A 302 -9.62 2.50 2.19
C PRO A 302 -9.08 1.96 3.51
N LEU A 303 -8.23 2.77 4.16
CA LEU A 303 -7.76 2.56 5.52
C LEU A 303 -8.15 3.76 6.38
N TRP A 304 -8.69 3.55 7.57
CA TRP A 304 -9.09 4.66 8.43
C TRP A 304 -8.90 4.36 9.90
N PHE A 305 -8.79 5.42 10.69
CA PHE A 305 -8.82 5.33 12.14
C PHE A 305 -10.23 5.60 12.66
N GLU A 306 -10.83 4.58 13.27
CA GLU A 306 -12.11 4.73 13.96
C GLU A 306 -11.89 5.43 15.30
N SER A 307 -12.58 6.54 15.53
CA SER A 307 -12.62 7.18 16.84
C SER A 307 -13.71 6.53 17.67
N ARG A 308 -13.34 5.72 18.66
CA ARG A 308 -14.28 5.34 19.72
C ARG A 308 -14.59 6.57 20.58
N SER A 309 -15.82 7.01 20.58
CA SER A 309 -16.37 7.87 21.63
C SER A 309 -16.68 7.01 22.87
N ASP A 310 -15.65 6.56 23.57
CA ASP A 310 -15.85 5.95 24.90
C ASP A 310 -16.09 7.05 25.91
N PHE A 311 -17.36 7.46 26.08
CA PHE A 311 -17.82 8.41 27.07
C PHE A 311 -17.74 7.90 28.52
N LEU A 312 -17.23 6.71 28.78
CA LEU A 312 -17.31 6.06 30.09
C LEU A 312 -15.99 5.87 30.85
N ASN A 313 -14.84 6.06 30.21
CA ASN A 313 -13.56 5.99 30.94
C ASN A 313 -12.60 7.02 30.35
N ASN A 314 -12.01 7.87 31.17
CA ASN A 314 -11.00 8.91 30.87
C ASN A 314 -9.71 8.40 30.18
N VAL A 315 -9.80 7.40 29.32
CA VAL A 315 -8.73 6.93 28.47
C VAL A 315 -8.86 7.63 27.13
N PRO A 316 -7.82 8.36 26.65
CA PRO A 316 -7.89 9.01 25.35
C PRO A 316 -8.20 7.96 24.28
N PRO A 317 -9.10 8.25 23.33
CA PRO A 317 -9.51 7.28 22.32
C PRO A 317 -8.26 6.85 21.50
N ARG A 318 -7.79 5.64 21.73
CA ARG A 318 -6.83 4.99 20.84
C ARG A 318 -7.59 4.72 19.56
N GLY A 319 -7.28 5.46 18.49
CA GLY A 319 -7.91 5.24 17.19
C GLY A 319 -7.69 3.79 16.77
N LEU A 320 -8.77 3.04 16.59
CA LEU A 320 -8.70 1.68 16.04
C LEU A 320 -8.46 1.79 14.55
N LEU A 321 -7.43 1.11 14.07
CA LEU A 321 -7.15 1.04 12.64
C LEU A 321 -8.10 0.04 11.99
N ARG A 322 -8.74 0.44 10.90
CA ARG A 322 -9.74 -0.33 10.15
C ARG A 322 -9.45 -0.28 8.66
N ALA A 323 -9.72 -1.37 7.98
CA ALA A 323 -9.76 -1.46 6.52
C ALA A 323 -10.88 -2.41 6.09
N LYS A 324 -11.33 -2.28 4.84
CA LYS A 324 -12.30 -3.18 4.23
C LYS A 324 -11.76 -3.59 2.87
N ALA A 325 -11.42 -4.86 2.72
CA ALA A 325 -10.99 -5.40 1.45
C ALA A 325 -12.16 -5.59 0.48
N SER A 326 -11.95 -5.29 -0.80
CA SER A 326 -12.91 -5.47 -1.88
C SER A 326 -12.35 -6.31 -3.03
N ARG A 327 -13.21 -6.94 -3.81
CA ARG A 327 -12.85 -7.63 -5.05
C ARG A 327 -14.03 -7.72 -6.00
N GLU A 328 -13.81 -7.34 -7.26
CA GLU A 328 -14.80 -7.39 -8.34
C GLU A 328 -16.09 -6.59 -8.05
N THR A 329 -16.00 -5.58 -7.18
CA THR A 329 -17.04 -4.60 -6.88
C THR A 329 -16.57 -3.21 -7.28
N ASP A 330 -17.49 -2.35 -7.70
CA ASP A 330 -17.18 -0.95 -8.00
C ASP A 330 -17.15 -0.16 -6.70
N GLU A 331 -15.97 0.34 -6.34
CA GLU A 331 -15.75 1.12 -5.13
C GLU A 331 -15.37 2.57 -5.50
N PRO A 332 -15.68 3.56 -4.64
CA PRO A 332 -15.25 4.95 -4.88
C PRO A 332 -13.73 5.06 -4.97
N ALA A 333 -13.23 5.71 -6.02
CA ALA A 333 -11.80 5.93 -6.21
C ALA A 333 -11.23 6.98 -5.24
N PRO A 334 -9.92 6.95 -4.98
CA PRO A 334 -9.18 7.89 -4.15
C PRO A 334 -9.32 9.36 -4.54
#